data_e246f07673befe6bb449d71d3fe8f424
#
_entry.id   e246f07673befe6bb449d71d3fe8f424
#
_cell.length_a   1.000
_cell.length_b   1.000
_cell.length_c   1.000
_cell.angle_alpha   90.00
_cell.angle_beta   90.00
_cell.angle_gamma   90.00
#
_symmetry.space_group_name_H-M   'P 1'
#
loop_
_entity.id
_entity.type
_entity.pdbx_description
1 polymer ?
#
loop_
_entity_poly.entity_id
_entity_poly.type
_entity_poly.pdbx_seq_one_letter_code
_entity_poly.pdbx_strand_id
1 'polypeptide(L)'
;MTMANETKMTAEQRLQRDIERNEAKLRKAEEQRRQLKEKKRELEKQAYENRLTTRAQMLEEFLLEPEVLTNEDVRNILMYLFNYPANRQRLQKLIEDRKAQQAAAE
;
A
#
# COMPACT_ATOMS: atom_id res chain seq x y z
N MET A 1 8.36 -58.00 -22.09
CA MET A 1 9.44 -57.77 -21.29
C MET A 1 9.98 -56.38 -21.22
N THR A 2 10.35 -55.78 -22.26
CA THR A 2 10.85 -54.40 -22.28
C THR A 2 9.81 -53.39 -21.95
N MET A 3 8.53 -53.63 -22.18
CA MET A 3 7.46 -52.71 -21.87
C MET A 3 7.30 -52.42 -20.40
N ALA A 4 7.52 -53.42 -19.53
CA ALA A 4 7.45 -53.22 -18.09
C ALA A 4 8.56 -52.33 -17.56
N ASN A 5 9.74 -52.37 -18.20
CA ASN A 5 10.88 -51.52 -17.85
C ASN A 5 10.75 -50.10 -18.40
N GLU A 6 10.07 -49.96 -19.54
CA GLU A 6 9.83 -48.66 -20.17
C GLU A 6 8.81 -47.81 -19.39
N THR A 7 7.86 -48.47 -18.70
CA THR A 7 6.83 -47.78 -17.90
C THR A 7 7.27 -47.49 -16.49
N LYS A 8 8.32 -48.14 -16.00
CA LYS A 8 8.84 -47.92 -14.64
C LYS A 8 9.89 -46.80 -14.65
N MET A 9 9.59 -45.77 -13.89
CA MET A 9 10.55 -44.70 -13.68
C MET A 9 11.58 -45.14 -12.62
N THR A 10 12.83 -44.81 -12.84
CA THR A 10 13.86 -44.97 -11.84
C THR A 10 13.63 -44.02 -10.67
N ALA A 11 14.26 -44.30 -9.53
CA ALA A 11 14.21 -43.43 -8.37
C ALA A 11 14.74 -42.01 -8.71
N GLU A 12 15.78 -41.95 -9.53
CA GLU A 12 16.33 -40.67 -9.98
C GLU A 12 15.35 -39.87 -10.85
N GLN A 13 14.67 -40.56 -11.75
CA GLN A 13 13.66 -39.93 -12.61
C GLN A 13 12.48 -39.40 -11.79
N ARG A 14 12.04 -40.14 -10.79
CA ARG A 14 10.97 -39.70 -9.88
C ARG A 14 11.38 -38.47 -9.09
N LEU A 15 12.59 -38.51 -8.55
CA LEU A 15 13.14 -37.39 -7.81
C LEU A 15 13.27 -36.15 -8.68
N GLN A 16 13.74 -36.31 -9.91
CA GLN A 16 13.86 -35.21 -10.86
C GLN A 16 12.49 -34.61 -11.20
N ARG A 17 11.51 -35.46 -11.42
CA ARG A 17 10.12 -35.01 -11.66
C ARG A 17 9.55 -34.24 -10.47
N ASP A 18 9.80 -34.71 -9.26
CA ASP A 18 9.35 -34.05 -8.04
C ASP A 18 10.02 -32.70 -7.86
N ILE A 19 11.31 -32.61 -8.16
CA ILE A 19 12.05 -31.35 -8.12
C ILE A 19 11.45 -30.36 -9.11
N GLU A 20 11.22 -30.79 -10.35
CA GLU A 20 10.63 -29.95 -11.40
C GLU A 20 9.22 -29.43 -11.02
N ARG A 21 8.40 -30.29 -10.41
CA ARG A 21 7.08 -29.89 -9.91
C ARG A 21 7.18 -28.86 -8.81
N ASN A 22 8.08 -29.07 -7.87
CA ASN A 22 8.27 -28.14 -6.76
C ASN A 22 8.83 -26.80 -7.23
N GLU A 23 9.75 -26.80 -8.18
CA GLU A 23 10.27 -25.59 -8.80
C GLU A 23 9.16 -24.82 -9.54
N ALA A 24 8.30 -25.54 -10.26
CA ALA A 24 7.16 -24.93 -10.95
C ALA A 24 6.17 -24.31 -9.97
N LYS A 25 5.89 -25.00 -8.86
CA LYS A 25 5.02 -24.47 -7.80
C LYS A 25 5.62 -23.21 -7.16
N LEU A 26 6.93 -23.25 -6.93
CA LEU A 26 7.64 -22.11 -6.34
C LEU A 26 7.59 -20.89 -7.27
N ARG A 27 7.86 -21.07 -8.56
CA ARG A 27 7.76 -19.98 -9.54
C ARG A 27 6.36 -19.38 -9.58
N LYS A 28 5.35 -20.25 -9.56
CA LYS A 28 3.94 -19.81 -9.54
C LYS A 28 3.61 -19.02 -8.28
N ALA A 29 4.07 -19.49 -7.13
CA ALA A 29 3.88 -18.81 -5.85
C ALA A 29 4.57 -17.45 -5.82
N GLU A 30 5.80 -17.37 -6.33
CA GLU A 30 6.57 -16.12 -6.45
C GLU A 30 5.84 -15.11 -7.35
N GLU A 31 5.31 -15.58 -8.49
CA GLU A 31 4.56 -14.72 -9.40
C GLU A 31 3.27 -14.20 -8.77
N GLN A 32 2.53 -15.05 -8.08
CA GLN A 32 1.33 -14.64 -7.35
C GLN A 32 1.66 -13.63 -6.26
N ARG A 33 2.76 -13.85 -5.54
CA ARG A 33 3.23 -12.92 -4.51
C ARG A 33 3.58 -11.56 -5.11
N ARG A 34 4.24 -11.54 -6.26
CA ARG A 34 4.57 -10.31 -6.98
C ARG A 34 3.33 -9.55 -7.38
N GLN A 35 2.33 -10.26 -7.95
CA GLN A 35 1.07 -9.66 -8.37
C GLN A 35 0.30 -9.06 -7.19
N LEU A 36 0.25 -9.77 -6.05
CA LEU A 36 -0.41 -9.29 -4.85
C LEU A 36 0.30 -8.05 -4.29
N LYS A 37 1.61 -8.03 -4.33
CA LYS A 37 2.42 -6.90 -3.88
C LYS A 37 2.17 -5.66 -4.75
N GLU A 38 2.09 -5.84 -6.06
CA GLU A 38 1.77 -4.75 -6.99
C GLU A 38 0.35 -4.24 -6.78
N LYS A 39 -0.61 -5.14 -6.58
CA LYS A 39 -2.00 -4.78 -6.30
C LYS A 39 -2.11 -4.00 -4.99
N LYS A 40 -1.41 -4.43 -3.96
CA LYS A 40 -1.36 -3.72 -2.68
C LYS A 40 -0.82 -2.30 -2.85
N ARG A 41 0.27 -2.16 -3.59
CA ARG A 41 0.87 -0.85 -3.87
C ARG A 41 -0.08 0.07 -4.62
N GLU A 42 -0.80 -0.47 -5.62
CA GLU A 42 -1.79 0.29 -6.39
C GLU A 42 -2.95 0.76 -5.51
N LEU A 43 -3.45 -0.10 -4.64
CA LEU A 43 -4.53 0.25 -3.70
C LEU A 43 -4.08 1.32 -2.70
N GLU A 44 -2.85 1.23 -2.21
CA GLU A 44 -2.27 2.25 -1.32
C GLU A 44 -2.14 3.60 -2.03
N LYS A 45 -1.73 3.57 -3.30
CA LYS A 45 -1.63 4.76 -4.14
C LYS A 45 -2.99 5.41 -4.35
N GLN A 46 -4.01 4.61 -4.68
CA GLN A 46 -5.38 5.11 -4.84
C GLN A 46 -5.93 5.72 -3.55
N ALA A 47 -5.69 5.05 -2.41
CA ALA A 47 -6.11 5.56 -1.11
C ALA A 47 -5.44 6.89 -0.79
N TYR A 48 -4.16 7.03 -1.10
CA TYR A 48 -3.43 8.28 -0.94
C TYR A 48 -4.00 9.40 -1.81
N GLU A 49 -4.21 9.12 -3.10
CA GLU A 49 -4.76 10.09 -4.05
C GLU A 49 -6.18 10.54 -3.65
N ASN A 50 -7.03 9.59 -3.25
CA ASN A 50 -8.38 9.89 -2.78
C ASN A 50 -8.36 10.76 -1.52
N ARG A 51 -7.45 10.47 -0.59
CA ARG A 51 -7.28 11.27 0.61
C ARG A 51 -6.86 12.69 0.27
N LEU A 52 -5.90 12.88 -0.61
CA LEU A 52 -5.45 14.20 -1.05
C LEU A 52 -6.57 14.99 -1.72
N THR A 53 -7.33 14.34 -2.61
CA THR A 53 -8.45 14.98 -3.31
C THR A 53 -9.52 15.43 -2.32
N THR A 54 -9.90 14.57 -1.38
CA THR A 54 -10.91 14.89 -0.38
C THR A 54 -10.46 16.05 0.51
N ARG A 55 -9.21 16.02 0.97
CA ARG A 55 -8.65 17.07 1.83
C ARG A 55 -8.48 18.39 1.08
N ALA A 56 -8.10 18.33 -0.19
CA ALA A 56 -8.00 19.51 -1.04
C ALA A 56 -9.38 20.19 -1.17
N GLN A 57 -10.43 19.42 -1.38
CA GLN A 57 -11.79 19.94 -1.46
C GLN A 57 -12.21 20.60 -0.15
N MET A 58 -11.90 19.98 0.99
CA MET A 58 -12.17 20.55 2.31
C MET A 58 -11.44 21.88 2.50
N LEU A 59 -10.15 21.92 2.14
CA LEU A 59 -9.33 23.12 2.24
C LEU A 59 -9.89 24.26 1.40
N GLU A 60 -10.29 23.97 0.17
CA GLU A 60 -10.88 24.97 -0.75
C GLU A 60 -12.11 25.63 -0.15
N GLU A 61 -12.94 24.88 0.58
CA GLU A 61 -14.14 25.42 1.24
C GLU A 61 -13.81 26.47 2.30
N PHE A 62 -12.65 26.34 2.95
CA PHE A 62 -12.22 27.25 4.01
C PHE A 62 -11.49 28.49 3.50
N LEU A 63 -11.09 28.51 2.24
CA LEU A 63 -10.28 29.61 1.68
C LEU A 63 -11.10 30.82 1.22
N LEU A 64 -12.40 30.81 1.39
CA LEU A 64 -13.36 31.88 1.02
C LEU A 64 -13.43 32.10 -0.51
N GLU A 65 -12.37 32.60 -1.13
CA GLU A 65 -12.26 32.81 -2.58
C GLU A 65 -11.00 32.11 -3.09
N PRO A 66 -11.00 30.78 -3.15
CA PRO A 66 -9.80 30.02 -3.50
C PRO A 66 -9.24 30.31 -4.89
N GLU A 67 -10.12 30.68 -5.82
CA GLU A 67 -9.73 30.99 -7.21
C GLU A 67 -8.87 32.26 -7.32
N VAL A 68 -8.92 33.14 -6.33
CA VAL A 68 -8.12 34.38 -6.29
C VAL A 68 -6.74 34.15 -5.68
N LEU A 69 -6.63 33.14 -4.80
CA LEU A 69 -5.39 32.88 -4.08
C LEU A 69 -4.39 32.09 -4.92
N THR A 70 -3.13 32.43 -4.77
CA THR A 70 -2.04 31.66 -5.35
C THR A 70 -1.69 30.47 -4.44
N ASN A 71 -1.00 29.47 -5.00
CA ASN A 71 -0.49 28.35 -4.20
C ASN A 71 0.44 28.82 -3.07
N GLU A 72 1.22 29.86 -3.34
CA GLU A 72 2.12 30.46 -2.35
C GLU A 72 1.33 31.09 -1.20
N ASP A 73 0.26 31.81 -1.52
CA ASP A 73 -0.64 32.38 -0.51
C ASP A 73 -1.22 31.30 0.41
N VAL A 74 -1.70 30.22 -0.18
CA VAL A 74 -2.26 29.08 0.58
C VAL A 74 -1.19 28.45 1.46
N ARG A 75 0.00 28.25 0.92
CA ARG A 75 1.12 27.69 1.69
C ARG A 75 1.47 28.57 2.89
N ASN A 76 1.54 29.87 2.68
CA ASN A 76 1.89 30.84 3.74
C ASN A 76 0.84 30.85 4.85
N ILE A 77 -0.44 30.79 4.50
CA ILE A 77 -1.53 30.71 5.47
C ILE A 77 -1.45 29.42 6.27
N LEU A 78 -1.23 28.29 5.60
CA LEU A 78 -1.08 27.00 6.27
C LEU A 78 0.11 26.97 7.21
N MET A 79 1.25 27.51 6.78
CA MET A 79 2.44 27.61 7.61
C MET A 79 2.18 28.45 8.85
N TYR A 80 1.51 29.58 8.70
CA TYR A 80 1.15 30.45 9.81
C TYR A 80 0.26 29.72 10.82
N LEU A 81 -0.79 29.05 10.33
CA LEU A 81 -1.75 28.36 11.20
C LEU A 81 -1.14 27.15 11.91
N PHE A 82 -0.37 26.33 11.19
CA PHE A 82 0.18 25.10 11.73
C PHE A 82 1.47 25.29 12.53
N ASN A 83 2.16 26.40 12.37
CA ASN A 83 3.34 26.72 13.18
C ASN A 83 2.97 27.42 14.50
N TYR A 84 1.73 27.83 14.65
CA TYR A 84 1.26 28.37 15.90
C TYR A 84 1.23 27.27 16.97
N PRO A 85 1.90 27.46 18.14
CA PRO A 85 2.11 26.39 19.10
C PRO A 85 0.83 25.69 19.57
N ALA A 86 -0.24 26.44 19.85
CA ALA A 86 -1.51 25.86 20.29
C ALA A 86 -2.14 24.95 19.23
N ASN A 87 -2.10 25.37 17.96
CA ASN A 87 -2.60 24.57 16.86
C ASN A 87 -1.78 23.32 16.64
N ARG A 88 -0.47 23.42 16.77
CA ARG A 88 0.44 22.29 16.63
C ARG A 88 0.23 21.25 17.72
N GLN A 89 0.05 21.68 18.96
CA GLN A 89 -0.26 20.80 20.09
C GLN A 89 -1.59 20.09 19.89
N ARG A 90 -2.61 20.81 19.42
CA ARG A 90 -3.93 20.22 19.12
C ARG A 90 -3.85 19.16 18.03
N LEU A 91 -3.11 19.44 16.96
CA LEU A 91 -2.88 18.47 15.89
C LEU A 91 -2.15 17.23 16.40
N GLN A 92 -1.11 17.42 17.17
CA GLN A 92 -0.32 16.33 17.74
C GLN A 92 -1.16 15.44 18.65
N LYS A 93 -2.02 16.03 19.46
CA LYS A 93 -2.95 15.28 20.32
C LYS A 93 -3.94 14.45 19.47
N LEU A 94 -4.48 15.02 18.41
CA LEU A 94 -5.36 14.30 17.51
C LEU A 94 -4.66 13.10 16.87
N ILE A 95 -3.41 13.27 16.46
CA ILE A 95 -2.61 12.18 15.89
C ILE A 95 -2.43 11.06 16.92
N GLU A 96 -2.10 11.39 18.15
CA GLU A 96 -1.94 10.43 19.23
C GLU A 96 -3.24 9.69 19.53
N ASP A 97 -4.36 10.40 19.59
CA ASP A 97 -5.69 9.82 19.80
C ASP A 97 -6.06 8.84 18.68
N ARG A 98 -5.79 9.20 17.43
CA ARG A 98 -6.07 8.32 16.28
C ARG A 98 -5.17 7.08 16.27
N LYS A 99 -3.91 7.23 16.62
CA LYS A 99 -2.99 6.08 16.75
C LYS A 99 -3.45 5.13 17.85
N ALA A 100 -3.91 5.66 18.97
CA ALA A 100 -4.45 4.86 20.07
C ALA A 100 -5.72 4.10 19.65
N GLN A 101 -6.61 4.74 18.89
CA GLN A 101 -7.81 4.09 18.36
C GLN A 101 -7.46 2.98 17.36
N GLN A 102 -6.49 3.18 16.50
CA GLN A 102 -6.02 2.18 15.55
C GLN A 102 -5.41 0.97 16.27
N ALA A 103 -4.60 1.22 17.30
CA ALA A 103 -4.01 0.15 18.10
C ALA A 103 -5.07 -0.66 18.86
N ALA A 104 -6.11 0.00 19.36
CA ALA A 104 -7.22 -0.66 20.05
C ALA A 104 -8.10 -1.50 19.11
N ALA A 105 -8.16 -1.12 17.83
CA ALA A 105 -8.93 -1.85 16.81
C ALA A 105 -8.23 -3.11 16.31
N GLU A 106 -6.92 -3.20 16.50
CA GLU A 106 -6.13 -4.37 16.17
C GLU A 106 -6.19 -5.38 17.33
#